data_cf34eea50776cb9244bcf1a9b3d0dcd7
#
_entry.id   cf34eea50776cb9244bcf1a9b3d0dcd7
#
_cell.length_a   1.000
_cell.length_b   1.000
_cell.length_c   1.000
_cell.angle_alpha   90.00
_cell.angle_beta   90.00
_cell.angle_gamma   90.00
#
_symmetry.space_group_name_H-M   'P 1'
#
loop_
_entity.id
_entity.type
_entity.pdbx_description
1 polymer ?
#
loop_
_entity_poly.entity_id
_entity_poly.type
_entity_poly.pdbx_seq_one_letter_code
_entity_poly.pdbx_strand_id
1 'polypeptide(L)'
;MLNRRKFGFLTLAAFAGGTALPYRSRAANANALSTLSDGHLELPSAFLVPEPTRLELGVKLDETLTPDCNVTVLRSETRLVLFDAGSGPNFMPTAGRLPASLDAAGINPGDVTDVVFTHAHPDHIWGVVDDFDDPLFANATHHVASDEWSFWRSDRALSDLPEERHSFVAGARNRFAAIEETVSLFKPGDEPVPGVEAMAAFGHTPGHMAFIVHGGEPAMIVGDAISNDPISFLRPDLPWGADQDGDKGAETRMRLLDRAAGEGIRIIGFHLPNGGIGHVEREGAAYRFVAI
;
A
#
# COMPACT_ATOMS: atom_id res chain seq x y z
N MET A 1 -82.52 16.73 -53.93
CA MET A 1 -81.82 17.89 -54.51
C MET A 1 -80.51 18.10 -53.78
N LEU A 2 -79.43 18.15 -54.54
CA LEU A 2 -78.10 18.70 -54.24
C LEU A 2 -77.22 18.04 -53.17
N ASN A 3 -76.38 17.32 -53.74
CA ASN A 3 -75.13 16.71 -53.42
C ASN A 3 -74.03 17.75 -52.99
N ARG A 4 -73.31 17.47 -51.89
CA ARG A 4 -72.03 18.17 -51.61
C ARG A 4 -70.93 17.17 -51.22
N ARG A 5 -70.03 16.98 -52.17
CA ARG A 5 -68.74 16.26 -52.00
C ARG A 5 -67.91 16.95 -50.92
N LYS A 6 -67.43 16.17 -49.97
CA LYS A 6 -66.34 16.61 -49.10
C LYS A 6 -65.03 15.97 -49.54
N PHE A 7 -64.07 16.80 -49.92
CA PHE A 7 -62.69 16.46 -50.15
C PHE A 7 -62.00 16.22 -48.79
N GLY A 8 -61.49 15.04 -48.60
CA GLY A 8 -60.61 14.74 -47.45
C GLY A 8 -59.15 14.95 -47.84
N PHE A 9 -58.46 15.84 -47.13
CA PHE A 9 -57.01 15.97 -47.22
C PHE A 9 -56.37 14.89 -46.38
N LEU A 10 -55.56 14.01 -46.99
CA LEU A 10 -54.64 13.11 -46.32
C LEU A 10 -53.36 13.88 -45.98
N THR A 11 -53.13 14.14 -44.67
CA THR A 11 -51.87 14.62 -44.17
C THR A 11 -51.00 13.40 -43.84
N LEU A 12 -49.95 13.18 -44.60
CA LEU A 12 -48.89 12.20 -44.34
C LEU A 12 -48.01 12.76 -43.21
N ALA A 13 -48.11 12.21 -42.01
CA ALA A 13 -47.18 12.46 -40.91
C ALA A 13 -45.96 11.52 -41.10
N ALA A 14 -44.83 12.11 -41.50
CA ALA A 14 -43.56 11.40 -41.51
C ALA A 14 -43.04 11.26 -40.09
N PHE A 15 -43.09 10.04 -39.52
CA PHE A 15 -42.37 9.69 -38.33
C PHE A 15 -40.90 9.53 -38.66
N ALA A 16 -40.10 10.52 -38.31
CA ALA A 16 -38.63 10.38 -38.23
C ALA A 16 -38.29 9.53 -37.01
N GLY A 17 -38.14 8.22 -37.22
CA GLY A 17 -37.63 7.30 -36.19
C GLY A 17 -36.13 7.58 -35.97
N GLY A 18 -35.82 8.45 -35.03
CA GLY A 18 -34.50 8.58 -34.48
C GLY A 18 -34.14 7.33 -33.67
N THR A 19 -33.31 6.44 -34.23
CA THR A 19 -32.68 5.38 -33.46
C THR A 19 -31.70 6.03 -32.47
N ALA A 20 -32.16 6.24 -31.22
CA ALA A 20 -31.27 6.54 -30.13
C ALA A 20 -30.33 5.34 -29.93
N LEU A 21 -29.09 5.49 -30.36
CA LEU A 21 -28.03 4.55 -29.99
C LEU A 21 -27.98 4.51 -28.47
N PRO A 22 -27.94 3.31 -27.85
CA PRO A 22 -27.80 3.23 -26.42
C PRO A 22 -26.47 3.91 -26.06
N TYR A 23 -26.54 4.94 -25.25
CA TYR A 23 -25.38 5.51 -24.56
C TYR A 23 -24.81 4.40 -23.69
N ARG A 24 -23.80 3.70 -24.22
CA ARG A 24 -22.96 2.83 -23.39
C ARG A 24 -22.28 3.76 -22.39
N SER A 25 -22.78 3.78 -21.18
CA SER A 25 -22.03 4.27 -20.05
C SER A 25 -20.74 3.45 -20.04
N ARG A 26 -19.64 4.08 -20.48
CA ARG A 26 -18.30 3.56 -20.24
C ARG A 26 -18.23 3.55 -18.73
N ALA A 27 -18.37 2.36 -18.13
CA ALA A 27 -18.05 2.20 -16.71
C ALA A 27 -16.64 2.79 -16.59
N ALA A 28 -16.50 3.86 -15.83
CA ALA A 28 -15.20 4.38 -15.47
C ALA A 28 -14.44 3.16 -14.93
N ASN A 29 -13.32 2.80 -15.55
CA ASN A 29 -12.52 1.68 -15.10
C ASN A 29 -12.12 2.03 -13.67
N ALA A 30 -12.77 1.38 -12.71
CA ALA A 30 -12.43 1.54 -11.31
C ALA A 30 -10.97 1.11 -11.15
N ASN A 31 -10.20 1.87 -10.40
CA ASN A 31 -8.86 1.49 -10.02
C ASN A 31 -8.88 0.10 -9.40
N ALA A 32 -8.18 -0.86 -10.03
CA ALA A 32 -8.12 -2.22 -9.52
C ALA A 32 -6.93 -2.33 -8.55
N LEU A 33 -7.24 -2.67 -7.30
CA LEU A 33 -6.26 -2.96 -6.26
C LEU A 33 -6.14 -4.47 -6.05
N SER A 34 -4.92 -4.95 -5.97
CA SER A 34 -4.57 -6.32 -5.64
C SER A 34 -3.23 -6.34 -4.91
N THR A 35 -2.81 -7.51 -4.42
CA THR A 35 -1.49 -7.69 -3.81
C THR A 35 -0.73 -8.80 -4.50
N LEU A 36 0.61 -8.70 -4.47
CA LEU A 36 1.54 -9.73 -4.89
C LEU A 36 2.42 -10.11 -3.70
N SER A 37 2.62 -11.41 -3.50
CA SER A 37 3.46 -11.88 -2.40
C SER A 37 4.94 -11.68 -2.74
N ASP A 38 5.69 -11.04 -1.83
CA ASP A 38 7.15 -11.07 -1.81
C ASP A 38 7.71 -12.19 -0.91
N GLY A 39 6.84 -13.08 -0.39
CA GLY A 39 7.17 -14.10 0.59
C GLY A 39 6.75 -13.69 2.00
N HIS A 40 7.58 -14.05 2.98
CA HIS A 40 7.33 -13.72 4.38
C HIS A 40 8.65 -13.47 5.12
N LEU A 41 8.57 -12.78 6.26
CA LEU A 41 9.71 -12.64 7.17
C LEU A 41 9.68 -13.76 8.22
N GLU A 42 10.84 -14.03 8.81
CA GLU A 42 10.99 -14.90 10.00
C GLU A 42 11.63 -14.06 11.10
N LEU A 43 10.81 -13.60 12.06
CA LEU A 43 11.24 -12.64 13.08
C LEU A 43 10.99 -13.20 14.48
N PRO A 44 12.00 -13.12 15.39
CA PRO A 44 11.80 -13.51 16.79
C PRO A 44 10.70 -12.64 17.43
N SER A 45 9.77 -13.27 18.15
CA SER A 45 8.73 -12.54 18.88
C SER A 45 9.32 -11.56 19.90
N ALA A 46 10.49 -11.89 20.47
CA ALA A 46 11.21 -11.01 21.38
C ALA A 46 11.65 -9.68 20.77
N PHE A 47 11.89 -9.66 19.44
CA PHE A 47 12.23 -8.45 18.70
C PHE A 47 10.99 -7.57 18.44
N LEU A 48 9.87 -8.20 18.07
CA LEU A 48 8.67 -7.49 17.63
C LEU A 48 7.76 -7.07 18.79
N VAL A 49 7.64 -7.94 19.82
CA VAL A 49 6.64 -7.77 20.88
C VAL A 49 7.34 -7.49 22.21
N PRO A 50 7.25 -6.28 22.75
CA PRO A 50 7.80 -5.94 24.04
C PRO A 50 7.31 -6.89 25.16
N GLU A 51 8.14 -7.15 26.17
CA GLU A 51 7.86 -8.13 27.21
C GLU A 51 6.49 -7.96 27.89
N PRO A 52 6.06 -6.77 28.30
CA PRO A 52 4.74 -6.60 28.90
C PRO A 52 3.61 -7.07 28.01
N THR A 53 3.69 -6.74 26.72
CA THR A 53 2.70 -7.13 25.71
C THR A 53 2.71 -8.63 25.48
N ARG A 54 3.90 -9.25 25.39
CA ARG A 54 4.03 -10.71 25.23
C ARG A 54 3.37 -11.46 26.39
N LEU A 55 3.64 -11.04 27.63
CA LEU A 55 3.05 -11.66 28.81
C LEU A 55 1.53 -11.52 28.84
N GLU A 56 1.01 -10.37 28.47
CA GLU A 56 -0.43 -10.11 28.44
C GLU A 56 -1.13 -10.94 27.36
N LEU A 57 -0.56 -11.03 26.17
CA LEU A 57 -1.15 -11.75 25.04
C LEU A 57 -0.75 -13.24 24.97
N GLY A 58 0.11 -13.72 25.87
CA GLY A 58 0.56 -15.11 25.91
C GLY A 58 1.51 -15.48 24.77
N VAL A 59 2.15 -14.50 24.12
CA VAL A 59 3.16 -14.73 23.07
C VAL A 59 4.45 -15.25 23.71
N LYS A 60 4.95 -16.38 23.23
CA LYS A 60 6.15 -17.02 23.78
C LYS A 60 7.41 -16.31 23.32
N LEU A 61 8.44 -16.29 24.19
CA LEU A 61 9.72 -15.65 23.92
C LEU A 61 10.47 -16.26 22.73
N ASP A 62 10.37 -17.57 22.59
CA ASP A 62 11.05 -18.37 21.57
C ASP A 62 10.19 -18.62 20.31
N GLU A 63 9.04 -17.93 20.22
CA GLU A 63 8.16 -18.02 19.07
C GLU A 63 8.74 -17.20 17.90
N THR A 64 8.73 -17.79 16.72
CA THR A 64 9.02 -17.08 15.47
C THR A 64 7.71 -16.60 14.87
N LEU A 65 7.60 -15.30 14.63
CA LEU A 65 6.50 -14.71 13.88
C LEU A 65 6.85 -14.68 12.40
N THR A 66 5.87 -15.00 11.57
CA THR A 66 6.06 -15.12 10.11
C THR A 66 5.11 -14.17 9.35
N PRO A 67 5.28 -12.83 9.50
CA PRO A 67 4.44 -11.89 8.79
C PRO A 67 4.63 -12.00 7.27
N ASP A 68 3.52 -12.00 6.53
CA ASP A 68 3.53 -11.97 5.06
C ASP A 68 4.19 -10.66 4.56
N CYS A 69 4.66 -10.66 3.30
CA CYS A 69 5.10 -9.46 2.59
C CYS A 69 4.21 -9.27 1.35
N ASN A 70 3.28 -8.35 1.42
CA ASN A 70 2.25 -8.10 0.41
C ASN A 70 2.50 -6.77 -0.32
N VAL A 71 3.14 -6.80 -1.48
CA VAL A 71 3.29 -5.62 -2.33
C VAL A 71 1.97 -5.29 -2.98
N THR A 72 1.44 -4.09 -2.72
CA THR A 72 0.17 -3.64 -3.31
C THR A 72 0.37 -3.17 -4.74
N VAL A 73 -0.53 -3.59 -5.63
CA VAL A 73 -0.58 -3.19 -7.04
C VAL A 73 -1.86 -2.40 -7.29
N LEU A 74 -1.71 -1.19 -7.82
CA LEU A 74 -2.81 -0.38 -8.33
C LEU A 74 -2.72 -0.33 -9.86
N ARG A 75 -3.74 -0.83 -10.51
CA ARG A 75 -3.87 -0.79 -11.97
C ARG A 75 -4.98 0.18 -12.38
N SER A 76 -4.65 1.17 -13.17
CA SER A 76 -5.58 2.09 -13.80
C SER A 76 -5.53 1.97 -15.35
N GLU A 77 -6.27 2.80 -16.08
CA GLU A 77 -6.23 2.81 -17.56
C GLU A 77 -4.82 3.14 -18.11
N THR A 78 -4.06 3.97 -17.39
CA THR A 78 -2.80 4.53 -17.89
C THR A 78 -1.60 4.26 -17.01
N ARG A 79 -1.81 3.68 -15.81
CA ARG A 79 -0.75 3.48 -14.83
C ARG A 79 -0.79 2.08 -14.23
N LEU A 80 0.40 1.57 -13.99
CA LEU A 80 0.66 0.39 -13.19
C LEU A 80 1.57 0.82 -12.04
N VAL A 81 1.00 0.90 -10.84
CA VAL A 81 1.66 1.44 -9.66
C VAL A 81 1.91 0.31 -8.67
N LEU A 82 3.12 0.22 -8.15
CA LEU A 82 3.44 -0.61 -6.99
C LEU A 82 3.56 0.26 -5.75
N PHE A 83 3.05 -0.22 -4.63
CA PHE A 83 3.37 0.32 -3.31
C PHE A 83 4.38 -0.60 -2.67
N ASP A 84 5.60 -0.07 -2.50
CA ASP A 84 6.82 -0.78 -2.14
C ASP A 84 7.36 -1.71 -3.23
N ALA A 85 8.59 -2.17 -3.07
CA ALA A 85 9.32 -2.95 -4.06
C ALA A 85 9.74 -4.34 -3.53
N GLY A 86 9.34 -4.70 -2.32
CA GLY A 86 9.75 -5.95 -1.68
C GLY A 86 11.19 -5.93 -1.18
N SER A 87 11.63 -7.11 -0.74
CA SER A 87 12.90 -7.34 -0.02
C SER A 87 14.12 -7.46 -0.94
N GLY A 88 13.88 -7.75 -2.21
CA GLY A 88 14.98 -8.14 -3.10
C GLY A 88 15.68 -9.44 -2.67
N PRO A 89 16.77 -9.80 -3.36
CA PRO A 89 17.39 -11.12 -3.19
C PRO A 89 18.24 -11.25 -1.92
N ASN A 90 18.57 -10.15 -1.25
CA ASN A 90 19.65 -10.11 -0.26
C ASN A 90 19.19 -9.87 1.19
N PHE A 91 17.89 -9.88 1.49
CA PHE A 91 17.39 -9.61 2.84
C PHE A 91 17.17 -10.91 3.63
N MET A 92 16.20 -11.74 3.24
CA MET A 92 15.89 -13.00 3.91
C MET A 92 15.63 -14.13 2.89
N PRO A 93 15.99 -15.39 3.21
CA PRO A 93 15.74 -16.52 2.29
C PRO A 93 14.26 -16.79 2.00
N THR A 94 13.37 -16.37 2.90
CA THR A 94 11.90 -16.57 2.81
C THR A 94 11.18 -15.43 2.08
N ALA A 95 11.86 -14.31 1.84
CA ALA A 95 11.34 -13.14 1.13
C ALA A 95 12.03 -12.94 -0.24
N GLY A 96 11.82 -11.80 -0.91
CA GLY A 96 12.41 -11.50 -2.22
C GLY A 96 11.76 -12.27 -3.37
N ARG A 97 10.47 -12.60 -3.24
CA ARG A 97 9.70 -13.35 -4.24
C ARG A 97 8.95 -12.48 -5.23
N LEU A 98 8.98 -11.16 -5.07
CA LEU A 98 8.24 -10.23 -5.93
C LEU A 98 8.51 -10.42 -7.43
N PRO A 99 9.76 -10.62 -7.91
CA PRO A 99 9.99 -10.85 -9.34
C PRO A 99 9.25 -12.08 -9.90
N ALA A 100 9.22 -13.18 -9.14
CA ALA A 100 8.48 -14.37 -9.52
C ALA A 100 6.95 -14.15 -9.48
N SER A 101 6.46 -13.38 -8.52
CA SER A 101 5.05 -13.03 -8.39
C SER A 101 4.59 -12.10 -9.52
N LEU A 102 5.44 -11.16 -9.95
CA LEU A 102 5.20 -10.30 -11.12
C LEU A 102 5.09 -11.14 -12.40
N ASP A 103 6.05 -12.06 -12.63
CA ASP A 103 6.04 -12.97 -13.78
C ASP A 103 4.75 -13.82 -13.80
N ALA A 104 4.39 -14.43 -12.66
CA ALA A 104 3.17 -15.22 -12.53
C ALA A 104 1.89 -14.41 -12.79
N ALA A 105 1.90 -13.12 -12.48
CA ALA A 105 0.82 -12.19 -12.75
C ALA A 105 0.83 -11.61 -14.18
N GLY A 106 1.82 -11.97 -15.01
CA GLY A 106 2.02 -11.45 -16.34
C GLY A 106 2.39 -9.95 -16.37
N ILE A 107 3.07 -9.48 -15.33
CA ILE A 107 3.53 -8.11 -15.20
C ILE A 107 5.03 -8.07 -15.52
N ASN A 108 5.40 -7.35 -16.57
CA ASN A 108 6.80 -7.05 -16.82
C ASN A 108 7.23 -5.87 -15.92
N PRO A 109 8.35 -5.96 -15.17
CA PRO A 109 8.86 -4.84 -14.37
C PRO A 109 9.03 -3.53 -15.17
N GLY A 110 9.38 -3.63 -16.45
CA GLY A 110 9.47 -2.47 -17.36
C GLY A 110 8.15 -1.78 -17.69
N ASP A 111 6.99 -2.41 -17.39
CA ASP A 111 5.67 -1.83 -17.59
C ASP A 111 5.18 -1.05 -16.35
N VAL A 112 5.87 -1.19 -15.22
CA VAL A 112 5.57 -0.42 -13.99
C VAL A 112 5.87 1.05 -14.26
N THR A 113 4.86 1.88 -14.05
CA THR A 113 4.97 3.33 -14.30
C THR A 113 5.39 4.12 -13.08
N ASP A 114 5.06 3.62 -11.90
CA ASP A 114 5.30 4.29 -10.63
C ASP A 114 5.58 3.25 -9.53
N VAL A 115 6.55 3.54 -8.66
CA VAL A 115 6.76 2.83 -7.40
C VAL A 115 6.62 3.86 -6.28
N VAL A 116 5.68 3.66 -5.36
CA VAL A 116 5.39 4.57 -4.25
C VAL A 116 5.79 3.89 -2.95
N PHE A 117 6.77 4.44 -2.24
CA PHE A 117 7.25 3.82 -1.01
C PHE A 117 6.47 4.30 0.21
N THR A 118 6.06 3.34 1.04
CA THR A 118 5.54 3.63 2.37
C THR A 118 6.66 4.11 3.28
N HIS A 119 7.80 3.44 3.24
CA HIS A 119 9.02 3.77 3.97
C HIS A 119 10.22 3.01 3.38
N ALA A 120 11.42 3.11 3.99
CA ALA A 120 12.64 2.57 3.41
C ALA A 120 13.30 1.45 4.25
N HIS A 121 12.52 0.61 4.94
CA HIS A 121 13.04 -0.63 5.51
C HIS A 121 13.39 -1.65 4.42
N PRO A 122 14.23 -2.64 4.73
CA PRO A 122 14.76 -3.59 3.76
C PRO A 122 13.71 -4.31 2.93
N ASP A 123 12.65 -4.77 3.56
CA ASP A 123 11.57 -5.53 2.93
C ASP A 123 10.63 -4.70 2.05
N HIS A 124 10.75 -3.38 2.09
CA HIS A 124 9.98 -2.44 1.28
C HIS A 124 10.77 -1.84 0.11
N ILE A 125 12.07 -1.57 0.30
CA ILE A 125 12.85 -0.85 -0.72
C ILE A 125 13.98 -1.67 -1.35
N TRP A 126 14.47 -2.76 -0.70
CA TRP A 126 15.66 -3.42 -1.24
C TRP A 126 15.43 -4.11 -2.58
N GLY A 127 14.20 -4.48 -2.90
CA GLY A 127 13.81 -5.04 -4.19
C GLY A 127 13.71 -4.03 -5.34
N VAL A 128 14.05 -2.77 -5.11
CA VAL A 128 14.08 -1.77 -6.20
C VAL A 128 15.23 -2.00 -7.18
N VAL A 129 16.24 -2.76 -6.77
CA VAL A 129 17.35 -3.21 -7.62
C VAL A 129 17.34 -4.73 -7.77
N ASP A 130 17.88 -5.22 -8.87
CA ASP A 130 18.06 -6.63 -9.15
C ASP A 130 19.36 -7.22 -8.57
N ASP A 131 19.72 -8.44 -8.95
CA ASP A 131 20.94 -9.14 -8.51
C ASP A 131 22.26 -8.48 -8.98
N PHE A 132 22.18 -7.52 -9.88
CA PHE A 132 23.33 -6.77 -10.43
C PHE A 132 23.40 -5.34 -9.92
N ASP A 133 22.56 -4.97 -8.93
CA ASP A 133 22.35 -3.61 -8.44
C ASP A 133 21.79 -2.64 -9.49
N ASP A 134 21.22 -3.14 -10.59
CA ASP A 134 20.52 -2.33 -11.59
C ASP A 134 19.04 -2.09 -11.18
N PRO A 135 18.45 -0.93 -11.47
CA PRO A 135 17.04 -0.65 -11.15
C PRO A 135 16.07 -1.65 -11.80
N LEU A 136 15.36 -2.44 -10.99
CA LEU A 136 14.38 -3.44 -11.46
C LEU A 136 13.22 -2.78 -12.21
N PHE A 137 12.78 -1.61 -11.76
CA PHE A 137 11.68 -0.83 -12.35
C PHE A 137 12.22 0.38 -13.11
N ALA A 138 13.10 0.13 -14.10
CA ALA A 138 13.88 1.17 -14.78
C ALA A 138 13.07 2.28 -15.48
N ASN A 139 11.79 2.01 -15.82
CA ASN A 139 10.90 2.98 -16.47
C ASN A 139 9.97 3.71 -15.49
N ALA A 140 10.02 3.35 -14.19
CA ALA A 140 9.13 3.91 -13.20
C ALA A 140 9.65 5.24 -12.64
N THR A 141 8.71 6.11 -12.25
CA THR A 141 8.99 7.18 -11.29
C THR A 141 8.94 6.58 -9.88
N HIS A 142 9.96 6.86 -9.07
CA HIS A 142 10.06 6.37 -7.70
C HIS A 142 9.65 7.48 -6.72
N HIS A 143 8.50 7.31 -6.07
CA HIS A 143 7.95 8.32 -5.16
C HIS A 143 8.35 8.01 -3.71
N VAL A 144 9.07 8.92 -3.07
CA VAL A 144 9.57 8.77 -1.69
C VAL A 144 9.13 9.97 -0.87
N ALA A 145 8.67 9.77 0.36
CA ALA A 145 8.39 10.88 1.26
C ALA A 145 9.67 11.67 1.57
N SER A 146 9.58 13.00 1.55
CA SER A 146 10.75 13.89 1.75
C SER A 146 11.44 13.66 3.09
N ASP A 147 10.67 13.37 4.14
CA ASP A 147 11.20 13.13 5.48
C ASP A 147 11.91 11.79 5.55
N GLU A 148 11.37 10.75 4.87
CA GLU A 148 11.98 9.42 4.77
C GLU A 148 13.31 9.49 3.99
N TRP A 149 13.29 10.13 2.81
CA TRP A 149 14.48 10.36 2.00
C TRP A 149 15.58 11.08 2.78
N SER A 150 15.21 12.13 3.52
CA SER A 150 16.15 12.95 4.28
C SER A 150 16.72 12.20 5.49
N PHE A 151 15.87 11.45 6.21
CA PHE A 151 16.29 10.70 7.40
C PHE A 151 17.36 9.66 7.05
N TRP A 152 17.08 8.75 6.12
CA TRP A 152 17.99 7.65 5.81
C TRP A 152 19.30 8.10 5.18
N ARG A 153 19.34 9.26 4.53
CA ARG A 153 20.56 9.88 3.97
C ARG A 153 21.35 10.67 5.01
N SER A 154 20.77 11.01 6.13
CA SER A 154 21.43 11.80 7.19
C SER A 154 22.26 10.94 8.14
N ASP A 155 23.20 11.57 8.85
CA ASP A 155 23.97 10.90 9.91
C ASP A 155 23.08 10.51 11.11
N ARG A 156 21.92 11.15 11.27
CA ARG A 156 20.94 10.79 12.29
C ARG A 156 20.49 9.34 12.18
N ALA A 157 20.35 8.80 10.98
CA ALA A 157 19.93 7.40 10.80
C ALA A 157 20.89 6.41 11.49
N LEU A 158 22.21 6.71 11.51
CA LEU A 158 23.17 5.89 12.22
C LEU A 158 23.19 6.16 13.74
N SER A 159 22.90 7.40 14.18
CA SER A 159 22.89 7.72 15.61
C SER A 159 21.59 7.32 16.31
N ASP A 160 20.45 7.36 15.61
CA ASP A 160 19.13 7.08 16.17
C ASP A 160 18.79 5.58 16.14
N LEU A 161 19.45 4.80 15.24
CA LEU A 161 19.22 3.36 15.13
C LEU A 161 20.29 2.55 15.88
N PRO A 162 19.89 1.41 16.50
CA PRO A 162 20.85 0.50 17.11
C PRO A 162 21.77 -0.13 16.07
N GLU A 163 22.97 -0.55 16.50
CA GLU A 163 24.02 -1.04 15.62
C GLU A 163 23.57 -2.21 14.72
N GLU A 164 22.70 -3.06 15.23
CA GLU A 164 22.12 -4.20 14.51
C GLU A 164 21.30 -3.77 13.28
N ARG A 165 20.82 -2.53 13.26
CA ARG A 165 20.07 -1.93 12.14
C ARG A 165 20.91 -1.02 11.22
N HIS A 166 22.22 -0.88 11.45
CA HIS A 166 23.05 -0.05 10.58
C HIS A 166 23.15 -0.56 9.15
N SER A 167 22.98 -1.88 8.94
CA SER A 167 22.84 -2.45 7.59
C SER A 167 21.62 -1.92 6.83
N PHE A 168 20.54 -1.56 7.54
CA PHE A 168 19.35 -0.96 6.92
C PHE A 168 19.67 0.43 6.37
N VAL A 169 20.46 1.22 7.12
CA VAL A 169 20.92 2.55 6.68
C VAL A 169 21.77 2.44 5.42
N ALA A 170 22.73 1.52 5.42
CA ALA A 170 23.60 1.29 4.26
C ALA A 170 22.77 0.82 3.04
N GLY A 171 21.85 -0.11 3.27
CA GLY A 171 20.95 -0.62 2.22
C GLY A 171 20.03 0.43 1.64
N ALA A 172 19.38 1.25 2.48
CA ALA A 172 18.52 2.34 2.03
C ALA A 172 19.30 3.38 1.20
N ARG A 173 20.51 3.78 1.66
CA ARG A 173 21.38 4.72 0.93
C ARG A 173 21.79 4.19 -0.45
N ASN A 174 22.10 2.89 -0.54
CA ASN A 174 22.45 2.24 -1.80
C ASN A 174 21.25 2.28 -2.78
N ARG A 175 20.04 1.91 -2.32
CA ARG A 175 18.83 1.91 -3.15
C ARG A 175 18.41 3.32 -3.55
N PHE A 176 18.53 4.28 -2.66
CA PHE A 176 18.28 5.68 -3.00
C PHE A 176 19.26 6.21 -4.05
N ALA A 177 20.53 5.80 -4.01
CA ALA A 177 21.49 6.16 -5.05
C ALA A 177 21.11 5.54 -6.42
N ALA A 178 20.61 4.31 -6.43
CA ALA A 178 20.20 3.64 -7.67
C ALA A 178 18.99 4.30 -8.35
N ILE A 179 18.10 4.94 -7.57
CA ILE A 179 16.89 5.60 -8.10
C ILE A 179 16.99 7.14 -8.14
N GLU A 180 18.15 7.73 -7.84
CA GLU A 180 18.31 9.18 -7.65
C GLU A 180 17.86 10.00 -8.89
N GLU A 181 18.03 9.47 -10.10
CA GLU A 181 17.62 10.14 -11.33
C GLU A 181 16.10 10.07 -11.61
N THR A 182 15.40 9.13 -10.98
CA THR A 182 13.97 8.87 -11.21
C THR A 182 13.11 9.18 -9.99
N VAL A 183 13.71 9.65 -8.88
CA VAL A 183 12.97 9.94 -7.64
C VAL A 183 12.12 11.20 -7.75
N SER A 184 10.91 11.11 -7.21
CA SER A 184 9.98 12.23 -7.00
C SER A 184 9.65 12.30 -5.51
N LEU A 185 9.98 13.42 -4.87
CA LEU A 185 9.73 13.60 -3.44
C LEU A 185 8.36 14.20 -3.21
N PHE A 186 7.65 13.69 -2.19
CA PHE A 186 6.32 14.17 -1.79
C PHE A 186 6.23 14.37 -0.26
N LYS A 187 5.14 14.97 0.19
CA LYS A 187 4.82 15.25 1.60
C LYS A 187 3.42 14.77 1.95
N PRO A 188 3.07 14.68 3.24
CA PRO A 188 1.68 14.43 3.65
C PRO A 188 0.72 15.44 3.02
N GLY A 189 -0.40 14.96 2.47
CA GLY A 189 -1.40 15.72 1.75
C GLY A 189 -1.16 15.86 0.24
N ASP A 190 0.02 15.47 -0.27
CA ASP A 190 0.26 15.43 -1.71
C ASP A 190 -0.38 14.17 -2.33
N GLU A 191 -0.60 14.20 -3.64
CA GLU A 191 -0.96 13.06 -4.47
C GLU A 191 0.25 12.64 -5.32
N PRO A 192 1.14 11.73 -4.84
CA PRO A 192 2.29 11.27 -5.62
C PRO A 192 1.87 10.63 -6.94
N VAL A 193 0.72 10.00 -6.97
CA VAL A 193 0.06 9.48 -8.16
C VAL A 193 -1.39 9.99 -8.16
N PRO A 194 -1.97 10.38 -9.30
CA PRO A 194 -3.34 10.87 -9.35
C PRO A 194 -4.34 9.92 -8.69
N GLY A 195 -5.12 10.44 -7.74
CA GLY A 195 -6.08 9.66 -6.95
C GLY A 195 -5.48 8.86 -5.80
N VAL A 196 -4.20 9.08 -5.46
CA VAL A 196 -3.51 8.46 -4.32
C VAL A 196 -3.04 9.57 -3.37
N GLU A 197 -3.77 9.79 -2.28
CA GLU A 197 -3.47 10.80 -1.27
C GLU A 197 -2.51 10.23 -0.21
N ALA A 198 -1.38 10.91 0.01
CA ALA A 198 -0.41 10.55 1.02
C ALA A 198 -0.81 11.08 2.41
N MET A 199 -0.76 10.22 3.41
CA MET A 199 -1.06 10.57 4.80
C MET A 199 0.14 10.30 5.69
N ALA A 200 0.47 11.24 6.59
CA ALA A 200 1.47 10.99 7.62
C ALA A 200 1.08 9.77 8.48
N ALA A 201 1.98 8.79 8.53
CA ALA A 201 1.84 7.60 9.36
C ALA A 201 3.14 7.33 10.15
N PHE A 202 3.71 8.42 10.69
CA PHE A 202 4.98 8.43 11.38
C PHE A 202 4.98 7.56 12.65
N GLY A 203 6.14 7.06 13.02
CA GLY A 203 6.40 6.26 14.20
C GLY A 203 7.17 5.00 13.87
N HIS A 204 6.71 4.21 12.91
CA HIS A 204 7.45 3.06 12.42
C HIS A 204 8.81 3.50 11.82
N THR A 205 8.78 4.48 10.95
CA THR A 205 9.94 5.32 10.61
C THR A 205 9.56 6.80 10.70
N PRO A 206 10.55 7.74 10.74
CA PRO A 206 10.27 9.18 10.84
C PRO A 206 9.48 9.75 9.66
N GLY A 207 9.56 9.15 8.49
CA GLY A 207 8.88 9.59 7.28
C GLY A 207 7.84 8.60 6.73
N HIS A 208 7.46 7.58 7.51
CA HIS A 208 6.49 6.56 7.08
C HIS A 208 5.16 7.17 6.63
N MET A 209 4.62 6.68 5.51
CA MET A 209 3.36 7.12 4.92
C MET A 209 2.35 5.99 4.80
N ALA A 210 1.09 6.33 4.99
CA ALA A 210 -0.06 5.56 4.51
C ALA A 210 -0.68 6.28 3.32
N PHE A 211 -1.53 5.59 2.54
CA PHE A 211 -2.15 6.19 1.36
C PHE A 211 -3.64 5.88 1.31
N ILE A 212 -4.45 6.87 0.91
CA ILE A 212 -5.84 6.64 0.51
C ILE A 212 -5.90 6.57 -1.01
N VAL A 213 -6.42 5.47 -1.54
CA VAL A 213 -6.67 5.29 -2.97
C VAL A 213 -8.12 5.60 -3.26
N HIS A 214 -8.34 6.63 -4.10
CA HIS A 214 -9.65 7.09 -4.55
C HIS A 214 -9.99 6.50 -5.94
N GLY A 215 -11.22 6.70 -6.39
CA GLY A 215 -11.66 6.32 -7.76
C GLY A 215 -12.30 4.95 -7.88
N GLY A 216 -12.87 4.46 -6.79
CA GLY A 216 -13.61 3.21 -6.68
C GLY A 216 -14.12 3.05 -5.24
N GLU A 217 -14.16 1.82 -4.75
CA GLU A 217 -14.28 1.59 -3.31
C GLU A 217 -12.98 2.07 -2.65
N PRO A 218 -13.04 3.07 -1.73
CA PRO A 218 -11.85 3.60 -1.10
C PRO A 218 -11.07 2.53 -0.35
N ALA A 219 -9.74 2.58 -0.46
CA ALA A 219 -8.86 1.68 0.27
C ALA A 219 -7.72 2.49 0.92
N MET A 220 -7.29 2.06 2.10
CA MET A 220 -6.18 2.63 2.82
C MET A 220 -5.01 1.65 2.83
N ILE A 221 -3.91 1.99 2.19
CA ILE A 221 -2.66 1.25 2.24
C ILE A 221 -1.92 1.73 3.48
N VAL A 222 -1.70 0.83 4.44
CA VAL A 222 -1.25 1.22 5.79
C VAL A 222 0.25 0.99 6.04
N GLY A 223 0.95 0.31 5.12
CA GLY A 223 2.35 -0.07 5.33
C GLY A 223 2.53 -0.78 6.67
N ASP A 224 3.57 -0.39 7.40
CA ASP A 224 3.95 -0.98 8.68
C ASP A 224 3.38 -0.24 9.91
N ALA A 225 2.57 0.77 9.70
CA ALA A 225 1.82 1.39 10.80
C ALA A 225 0.84 0.39 11.46
N ILE A 226 0.39 -0.64 10.68
CA ILE A 226 -0.42 -1.78 11.15
C ILE A 226 0.21 -3.03 10.54
N SER A 227 1.09 -3.71 11.28
CA SER A 227 1.99 -4.72 10.72
C SER A 227 1.82 -6.13 11.28
N ASN A 228 0.88 -6.37 12.19
CA ASN A 228 0.65 -7.72 12.74
C ASN A 228 -0.80 -7.97 13.09
N ASP A 229 -1.33 -9.11 12.65
CA ASP A 229 -2.58 -9.68 13.15
C ASP A 229 -2.25 -10.91 14.03
N PRO A 230 -2.79 -11.00 15.25
CA PRO A 230 -3.81 -10.13 15.84
C PRO A 230 -3.29 -8.96 16.70
N ILE A 231 -1.99 -8.87 16.98
CA ILE A 231 -1.44 -8.01 18.07
C ILE A 231 -1.74 -6.52 17.82
N SER A 232 -1.50 -6.03 16.59
CA SER A 232 -1.78 -4.62 16.23
C SER A 232 -3.25 -4.24 16.38
N PHE A 233 -4.16 -5.23 16.36
CA PHE A 233 -5.60 -5.01 16.50
C PHE A 233 -6.08 -5.19 17.93
N LEU A 234 -5.54 -6.17 18.66
CA LEU A 234 -5.92 -6.41 20.07
C LEU A 234 -5.40 -5.33 21.01
N ARG A 235 -4.17 -4.87 20.80
CA ARG A 235 -3.50 -3.86 21.63
C ARG A 235 -2.83 -2.79 20.76
N PRO A 236 -3.63 -2.02 19.99
CA PRO A 236 -3.10 -0.97 19.11
C PRO A 236 -2.41 0.16 19.86
N ASP A 237 -2.73 0.31 21.13
CA ASP A 237 -2.21 1.31 22.08
C ASP A 237 -0.79 1.01 22.58
N LEU A 238 -0.27 -0.18 22.31
CA LEU A 238 1.06 -0.55 22.79
C LEU A 238 2.14 -0.31 21.72
N PRO A 239 3.35 0.12 22.15
CA PRO A 239 4.50 0.19 21.28
C PRO A 239 4.80 -1.16 20.63
N TRP A 240 5.22 -1.12 19.36
CA TRP A 240 5.67 -2.27 18.59
C TRP A 240 7.20 -2.23 18.49
N GLY A 241 7.89 -3.37 18.66
CA GLY A 241 9.35 -3.41 18.74
C GLY A 241 10.07 -3.03 17.44
N ALA A 242 9.39 -3.08 16.31
CA ALA A 242 9.92 -2.63 15.04
C ALA A 242 9.80 -1.10 14.84
N ASP A 243 8.94 -0.41 15.60
CA ASP A 243 8.76 1.04 15.52
C ASP A 243 10.02 1.77 16.02
N GLN A 244 10.48 2.79 15.30
CA GLN A 244 11.61 3.63 15.73
C GLN A 244 11.18 4.60 16.85
N ASP A 245 9.92 5.04 16.82
CA ASP A 245 9.24 5.79 17.88
C ASP A 245 7.96 5.03 18.23
N GLY A 246 8.03 4.18 19.26
CA GLY A 246 6.94 3.28 19.63
C GLY A 246 5.68 4.00 20.10
N ASP A 247 5.81 5.12 20.83
CA ASP A 247 4.65 5.90 21.29
C ASP A 247 3.94 6.56 20.10
N LYS A 248 4.71 7.11 19.17
CA LYS A 248 4.18 7.71 17.95
C LYS A 248 3.59 6.66 17.02
N GLY A 249 4.19 5.48 16.93
CA GLY A 249 3.68 4.33 16.19
C GLY A 249 2.31 3.88 16.72
N ALA A 250 2.17 3.74 18.04
CA ALA A 250 0.90 3.40 18.68
C ALA A 250 -0.19 4.46 18.45
N GLU A 251 0.13 5.76 18.60
CA GLU A 251 -0.79 6.86 18.28
C GLU A 251 -1.27 6.79 16.82
N THR A 252 -0.34 6.60 15.89
CA THR A 252 -0.63 6.49 14.47
C THR A 252 -1.52 5.28 14.17
N ARG A 253 -1.20 4.12 14.73
CA ARG A 253 -1.96 2.87 14.56
C ARG A 253 -3.39 3.02 15.02
N MET A 254 -3.60 3.54 16.24
CA MET A 254 -4.95 3.81 16.75
C MET A 254 -5.74 4.73 15.83
N ARG A 255 -5.14 5.83 15.37
CA ARG A 255 -5.79 6.79 14.47
C ARG A 255 -6.20 6.16 13.14
N LEU A 256 -5.34 5.31 12.54
CA LEU A 256 -5.65 4.63 11.28
C LEU A 256 -6.74 3.57 11.45
N LEU A 257 -6.69 2.78 12.53
CA LEU A 257 -7.72 1.79 12.85
C LEU A 257 -9.07 2.44 13.16
N ASP A 258 -9.08 3.54 13.94
CA ASP A 258 -10.29 4.32 14.20
C ASP A 258 -10.93 4.82 12.91
N ARG A 259 -10.12 5.36 12.00
CA ARG A 259 -10.59 5.85 10.71
C ARG A 259 -11.12 4.72 9.84
N ALA A 260 -10.38 3.61 9.70
CA ALA A 260 -10.80 2.47 8.89
C ALA A 260 -12.14 1.89 9.38
N ALA A 261 -12.26 1.65 10.70
CA ALA A 261 -13.49 1.13 11.29
C ALA A 261 -14.65 2.13 11.24
N GLY A 262 -14.38 3.42 11.48
CA GLY A 262 -15.42 4.46 11.52
C GLY A 262 -15.99 4.83 10.16
N GLU A 263 -15.16 4.84 9.13
CA GLU A 263 -15.54 5.19 7.76
C GLU A 263 -15.84 3.95 6.90
N GLY A 264 -15.62 2.72 7.41
CA GLY A 264 -15.80 1.49 6.66
C GLY A 264 -14.81 1.31 5.51
N ILE A 265 -13.66 1.98 5.56
CA ILE A 265 -12.63 1.89 4.53
C ILE A 265 -11.89 0.55 4.69
N ARG A 266 -11.77 -0.21 3.61
CA ARG A 266 -10.91 -1.40 3.61
C ARG A 266 -9.45 -1.00 3.74
N ILE A 267 -8.68 -1.80 4.46
CA ILE A 267 -7.23 -1.61 4.57
C ILE A 267 -6.47 -2.62 3.70
N ILE A 268 -5.26 -2.24 3.32
CA ILE A 268 -4.28 -3.13 2.70
C ILE A 268 -2.99 -2.99 3.51
N GLY A 269 -2.62 -4.06 4.21
CA GLY A 269 -1.43 -4.10 5.05
C GLY A 269 -0.35 -4.97 4.44
N PHE A 270 0.89 -4.50 4.49
CA PHE A 270 2.02 -5.21 3.92
C PHE A 270 2.27 -6.54 4.65
N HIS A 271 2.15 -6.55 5.98
CA HIS A 271 2.40 -7.71 6.83
C HIS A 271 1.12 -8.40 7.35
N LEU A 272 -0.05 -8.08 6.81
CA LEU A 272 -1.29 -8.72 7.21
C LEU A 272 -1.52 -10.04 6.45
N PRO A 273 -2.18 -11.04 7.08
CA PRO A 273 -2.39 -12.34 6.47
C PRO A 273 -3.38 -12.30 5.28
N ASN A 274 -3.40 -13.41 4.53
CA ASN A 274 -4.36 -13.62 3.43
C ASN A 274 -4.31 -12.55 2.33
N GLY A 275 -3.10 -12.11 1.95
CA GLY A 275 -2.90 -11.08 0.95
C GLY A 275 -3.09 -9.65 1.46
N GLY A 276 -3.32 -9.48 2.77
CA GLY A 276 -3.32 -8.17 3.43
C GLY A 276 -4.56 -7.30 3.22
N ILE A 277 -5.56 -7.73 2.43
CA ILE A 277 -6.75 -6.94 2.10
C ILE A 277 -7.91 -7.31 3.02
N GLY A 278 -8.52 -6.33 3.68
CA GLY A 278 -9.65 -6.61 4.57
C GLY A 278 -10.29 -5.36 5.16
N HIS A 279 -11.25 -5.59 6.03
CA HIS A 279 -11.94 -4.56 6.81
C HIS A 279 -11.48 -4.57 8.27
N VAL A 280 -11.67 -3.44 8.94
CA VAL A 280 -11.41 -3.30 10.37
C VAL A 280 -12.76 -3.23 11.09
N GLU A 281 -13.00 -4.15 12.00
CA GLU A 281 -14.15 -4.13 12.89
C GLU A 281 -13.73 -3.72 14.29
N ARG A 282 -14.52 -2.86 14.95
CA ARG A 282 -14.27 -2.43 16.33
C ARG A 282 -14.83 -3.47 17.32
N GLU A 283 -14.01 -3.87 18.27
CA GLU A 283 -14.38 -4.79 19.36
C GLU A 283 -14.07 -4.15 20.72
N GLY A 284 -14.94 -3.26 21.19
CA GLY A 284 -14.72 -2.49 22.43
C GLY A 284 -13.58 -1.50 22.28
N ALA A 285 -12.51 -1.68 23.05
CA ALA A 285 -11.26 -0.90 22.95
C ALA A 285 -10.27 -1.47 21.94
N ALA A 286 -10.54 -2.68 21.43
CA ALA A 286 -9.73 -3.38 20.45
C ALA A 286 -10.37 -3.34 19.04
N TYR A 287 -9.70 -3.95 18.11
CA TYR A 287 -10.17 -4.12 16.73
C TYR A 287 -9.96 -5.56 16.29
N ARG A 288 -10.53 -5.89 15.14
CA ARG A 288 -10.33 -7.17 14.46
C ARG A 288 -10.14 -6.92 12.96
N PHE A 289 -9.16 -7.59 12.37
CA PHE A 289 -8.99 -7.66 10.93
C PHE A 289 -9.90 -8.77 10.35
N VAL A 290 -10.65 -8.43 9.31
CA VAL A 290 -11.52 -9.36 8.58
C VAL A 290 -11.06 -9.36 7.13
N ALA A 291 -10.29 -10.37 6.75
CA ALA A 291 -9.80 -10.55 5.38
C ALA A 291 -10.95 -10.79 4.39
N ILE A 292 -10.79 -10.32 3.13
CA ILE A 292 -11.77 -10.48 2.03
C ILE A 292 -11.11 -11.15 0.84
#